data_a3b3b65003c66bc5076b91c36f387f5d
#
_entry.id   a3b3b65003c66bc5076b91c36f387f5d
#
_cell.length_a   1.000
_cell.length_b   1.000
_cell.length_c   1.000
_cell.angle_alpha   90.00
_cell.angle_beta   90.00
_cell.angle_gamma   90.00
#
_symmetry.space_group_name_H-M   'P 1'
#
loop_
_entity.id
_entity.type
_entity.pdbx_description
1 polymer ?
#
loop_
_entity_poly.entity_id
_entity_poly.type
_entity_poly.pdbx_seq_one_letter_code
_entity_poly.pdbx_strand_id
1 'polypeptide(L)'
;MTIFLAIILGVVEGLTEFFPVSSTGHLIFLSEIFNIPQTDTLKLFQVFIQFGAVLAILVLYWKDILKEKKIISSAIVGFIPAMVVGFFLYRMIKDFFFGNLVVVGSALIVGGILIFVFEKYHSKREIDESKIKDRVPNNKEAFIIGLAQALAVIPGTSRSLMTVLSGLSLGFKRERIVFFSFVLSIPTIGAASLYDLYKTSAVITAGDILFLTIGFLS
;
A
#
# COMPACT_ATOMS: atom_id res chain seq x y z
N MET A 1 9.50 18.52 12.34
CA MET A 1 8.28 18.58 11.51
C MET A 1 7.31 19.59 12.10
N THR A 2 6.47 20.27 11.30
CA THR A 2 5.43 21.18 11.80
C THR A 2 4.05 20.50 11.72
N ILE A 3 3.08 20.98 12.50
CA ILE A 3 1.68 20.50 12.45
C ILE A 3 1.11 20.60 11.03
N PHE A 4 1.39 21.73 10.36
CA PHE A 4 0.96 21.97 8.98
C PHE A 4 1.48 20.89 8.00
N LEU A 5 2.76 20.54 8.11
CA LEU A 5 3.35 19.49 7.28
C LEU A 5 2.79 18.10 7.62
N ALA A 6 2.51 17.81 8.90
CA ALA A 6 1.89 16.55 9.28
C ALA A 6 0.49 16.40 8.64
N ILE A 7 -0.31 17.48 8.63
CA ILE A 7 -1.62 17.50 7.96
C ILE A 7 -1.46 17.29 6.44
N ILE A 8 -0.57 18.02 5.78
CA ILE A 8 -0.36 17.89 4.33
C ILE A 8 0.02 16.45 3.97
N LEU A 9 0.99 15.87 4.69
CA LEU A 9 1.43 14.51 4.43
C LEU A 9 0.30 13.49 4.70
N GLY A 10 -0.50 13.67 5.76
CA GLY A 10 -1.66 12.82 6.05
C GLY A 10 -2.73 12.89 4.96
N VAL A 11 -3.09 14.10 4.49
CA VAL A 11 -4.04 14.30 3.40
C VAL A 11 -3.53 13.68 2.09
N VAL A 12 -2.26 13.88 1.74
CA VAL A 12 -1.67 13.26 0.54
C VAL A 12 -1.69 11.74 0.65
N GLU A 13 -1.37 11.20 1.82
CA GLU A 13 -1.46 9.77 2.06
C GLU A 13 -2.88 9.24 1.83
N GLY A 14 -3.88 9.82 2.49
CA GLY A 14 -5.29 9.42 2.37
C GLY A 14 -5.80 9.48 0.93
N LEU A 15 -5.38 10.47 0.15
CA LEU A 15 -5.74 10.60 -1.26
C LEU A 15 -5.02 9.63 -2.19
N THR A 16 -3.79 9.23 -1.88
CA THR A 16 -2.95 8.47 -2.82
C THR A 16 -2.80 6.99 -2.48
N GLU A 17 -3.08 6.55 -1.24
CA GLU A 17 -2.82 5.18 -0.79
C GLU A 17 -3.57 4.13 -1.63
N PHE A 18 -4.81 4.42 -2.00
CA PHE A 18 -5.65 3.48 -2.73
C PHE A 18 -5.58 3.62 -4.25
N PHE A 19 -4.99 4.70 -4.74
CA PHE A 19 -4.67 4.85 -6.15
C PHE A 19 -3.40 4.07 -6.53
N PRO A 20 -3.29 3.59 -7.79
CA PRO A 20 -2.11 2.82 -8.21
C PRO A 20 -0.89 3.71 -8.52
N VAL A 21 -0.62 4.70 -7.65
CA VAL A 21 0.39 5.77 -7.87
C VAL A 21 1.50 5.82 -6.82
N SER A 22 1.50 4.90 -5.86
CA SER A 22 2.45 4.82 -4.74
C SER A 22 2.44 6.05 -3.81
N SER A 23 1.61 6.01 -2.76
CA SER A 23 1.56 7.02 -1.70
C SER A 23 2.93 7.23 -1.05
N THR A 24 3.63 6.15 -0.68
CA THR A 24 4.98 6.20 -0.11
C THR A 24 5.95 6.99 -1.00
N GLY A 25 5.88 6.81 -2.32
CA GLY A 25 6.69 7.58 -3.27
C GLY A 25 6.39 9.07 -3.18
N HIS A 26 5.11 9.45 -3.14
CA HIS A 26 4.68 10.84 -2.99
C HIS A 26 5.13 11.44 -1.66
N LEU A 27 5.00 10.71 -0.54
CA LEU A 27 5.43 11.19 0.77
C LEU A 27 6.94 11.42 0.82
N ILE A 28 7.74 10.53 0.24
CA ILE A 28 9.20 10.68 0.19
C ILE A 28 9.59 11.93 -0.63
N PHE A 29 9.00 12.12 -1.81
CA PHE A 29 9.26 13.30 -2.64
C PHE A 29 8.81 14.60 -1.97
N LEU A 30 7.63 14.63 -1.35
CA LEU A 30 7.17 15.81 -0.62
C LEU A 30 8.07 16.13 0.58
N SER A 31 8.52 15.11 1.31
CA SER A 31 9.45 15.32 2.41
C SER A 31 10.76 15.95 1.94
N GLU A 32 11.24 15.56 0.76
CA GLU A 32 12.43 16.17 0.15
C GLU A 32 12.19 17.62 -0.27
N ILE A 33 11.06 17.91 -0.96
CA ILE A 33 10.68 19.25 -1.37
C ILE A 33 10.58 20.19 -0.17
N PHE A 34 10.04 19.71 0.95
CA PHE A 34 9.95 20.48 2.19
C PHE A 34 11.22 20.45 3.06
N ASN A 35 12.31 19.87 2.56
CA ASN A 35 13.57 19.70 3.28
C ASN A 35 13.40 19.03 4.66
N ILE A 36 12.51 18.02 4.77
CA ILE A 36 12.33 17.26 5.99
C ILE A 36 13.34 16.10 5.99
N PRO A 37 14.28 16.06 6.97
CA PRO A 37 15.29 15.01 7.01
C PRO A 37 14.68 13.62 7.13
N GLN A 38 15.22 12.64 6.40
CA GLN A 38 14.77 11.23 6.39
C GLN A 38 15.22 10.49 7.66
N THR A 39 14.74 10.94 8.82
CA THR A 39 14.99 10.32 10.13
C THR A 39 14.13 9.06 10.30
N ASP A 40 14.49 8.20 11.26
CA ASP A 40 13.68 7.02 11.60
C ASP A 40 12.28 7.40 12.06
N THR A 41 12.15 8.55 12.75
CA THR A 41 10.84 9.09 13.16
C THR A 41 9.99 9.50 11.95
N LEU A 42 10.58 10.13 10.92
CA LEU A 42 9.83 10.46 9.69
C LEU A 42 9.42 9.20 8.93
N LYS A 43 10.31 8.22 8.81
CA LYS A 43 10.00 6.93 8.18
C LYS A 43 8.85 6.22 8.91
N LEU A 44 8.89 6.21 10.25
CA LEU A 44 7.79 5.70 11.07
C LEU A 44 6.49 6.47 10.80
N PHE A 45 6.55 7.81 10.77
CA PHE A 45 5.39 8.66 10.51
C PHE A 45 4.76 8.29 9.15
N GLN A 46 5.56 8.20 8.08
CA GLN A 46 5.09 7.86 6.74
C GLN A 46 4.44 6.47 6.67
N VAL A 47 4.94 5.49 7.41
CA VAL A 47 4.32 4.15 7.48
C VAL A 47 3.08 4.15 8.37
N PHE A 48 3.08 4.93 9.44
CA PHE A 48 1.98 4.96 10.42
C PHE A 48 0.73 5.66 9.89
N ILE A 49 0.87 6.74 9.12
CA ILE A 49 -0.29 7.44 8.55
C ILE A 49 -1.03 6.57 7.51
N GLN A 50 -0.34 5.64 6.83
CA GLN A 50 -0.98 4.64 5.96
C GLN A 50 -1.99 3.78 6.73
N PHE A 51 -1.69 3.50 8.01
CA PHE A 51 -2.64 2.75 8.85
C PHE A 51 -3.94 3.53 9.10
N GLY A 52 -3.88 4.86 9.19
CA GLY A 52 -5.07 5.73 9.26
C GLY A 52 -5.95 5.57 8.02
N ALA A 53 -5.36 5.67 6.82
CA ALA A 53 -6.06 5.46 5.56
C ALA A 53 -6.71 4.06 5.48
N VAL A 54 -6.00 3.03 5.92
CA VAL A 54 -6.54 1.64 5.95
C VAL A 54 -7.68 1.47 6.93
N LEU A 55 -7.64 2.12 8.10
CA LEU A 55 -8.77 2.10 9.05
C LEU A 55 -9.99 2.81 8.48
N ALA A 56 -9.82 3.88 7.69
CA ALA A 56 -10.93 4.52 6.99
C ALA A 56 -11.64 3.52 6.04
N ILE A 57 -10.89 2.71 5.29
CA ILE A 57 -11.47 1.64 4.46
C ILE A 57 -12.23 0.62 5.31
N LEU A 58 -11.67 0.20 6.44
CA LEU A 58 -12.35 -0.74 7.32
C LEU A 58 -13.69 -0.16 7.82
N VAL A 59 -13.70 1.12 8.20
CA VAL A 59 -14.93 1.80 8.65
C VAL A 59 -15.95 1.97 7.52
N LEU A 60 -15.51 2.29 6.29
CA LEU A 60 -16.41 2.49 5.16
C LEU A 60 -17.01 1.17 4.64
N TYR A 61 -16.20 0.12 4.56
CA TYR A 61 -16.55 -1.14 3.90
C TYR A 61 -16.81 -2.30 4.87
N TRP A 62 -16.85 -2.10 6.18
CA TRP A 62 -17.00 -3.17 7.16
C TRP A 62 -18.23 -4.07 6.91
N LYS A 63 -19.38 -3.48 6.49
CA LYS A 63 -20.60 -4.24 6.20
C LYS A 63 -20.42 -5.14 4.98
N ASP A 64 -19.74 -4.67 3.95
CA ASP A 64 -19.52 -5.44 2.72
C ASP A 64 -18.46 -6.53 2.95
N ILE A 65 -17.44 -6.26 3.75
CA ILE A 65 -16.47 -7.26 4.20
C ILE A 65 -17.16 -8.38 4.98
N LEU A 66 -18.07 -8.05 5.90
CA LEU A 66 -18.80 -9.04 6.70
C LEU A 66 -19.81 -9.86 5.89
N LYS A 67 -20.39 -9.28 4.82
CA LYS A 67 -21.27 -10.02 3.90
C LYS A 67 -20.49 -11.09 3.11
N GLU A 68 -19.27 -10.79 2.73
CA GLU A 68 -18.42 -11.68 1.90
C GLU A 68 -17.29 -12.31 2.72
N LYS A 69 -17.60 -13.07 3.77
CA LYS A 69 -16.62 -13.65 4.72
C LYS A 69 -15.43 -14.37 4.07
N LYS A 70 -15.60 -14.91 2.85
CA LYS A 70 -14.51 -15.53 2.08
C LYS A 70 -13.40 -14.55 1.72
N ILE A 71 -13.70 -13.25 1.62
CA ILE A 71 -12.68 -12.23 1.31
C ILE A 71 -11.64 -12.11 2.42
N ILE A 72 -12.05 -12.33 3.69
CA ILE A 72 -11.16 -12.26 4.84
C ILE A 72 -10.10 -13.36 4.78
N SER A 73 -10.52 -14.62 4.54
CA SER A 73 -9.57 -15.73 4.41
C SER A 73 -8.63 -15.54 3.22
N SER A 74 -9.16 -15.07 2.10
CA SER A 74 -8.35 -14.77 0.90
C SER A 74 -7.37 -13.64 1.14
N ALA A 75 -7.76 -12.57 1.85
CA ALA A 75 -6.87 -11.48 2.22
C ALA A 75 -5.74 -11.94 3.15
N ILE A 76 -6.04 -12.79 4.14
CA ILE A 76 -5.01 -13.37 5.02
C ILE A 76 -4.01 -14.19 4.21
N VAL A 77 -4.48 -15.03 3.28
CA VAL A 77 -3.59 -15.84 2.43
C VAL A 77 -2.77 -14.97 1.48
N GLY A 78 -3.39 -13.92 0.89
CA GLY A 78 -2.69 -12.97 0.02
C GLY A 78 -1.67 -12.10 0.76
N PHE A 79 -1.84 -11.90 2.06
CA PHE A 79 -0.89 -11.18 2.90
C PHE A 79 0.42 -11.97 3.13
N ILE A 80 0.37 -13.31 3.20
CA ILE A 80 1.51 -14.16 3.59
C ILE A 80 2.78 -13.87 2.77
N PRO A 81 2.77 -13.81 1.42
CA PRO A 81 4.00 -13.56 0.66
C PRO A 81 4.65 -12.22 1.01
N ALA A 82 3.85 -11.15 1.10
CA ALA A 82 4.35 -9.82 1.44
C ALA A 82 4.88 -9.76 2.87
N MET A 83 4.23 -10.45 3.83
CA MET A 83 4.70 -10.57 5.20
C MET A 83 6.07 -11.25 5.26
N VAL A 84 6.25 -12.38 4.58
CA VAL A 84 7.51 -13.11 4.56
C VAL A 84 8.62 -12.25 3.97
N VAL A 85 8.42 -11.68 2.78
CA VAL A 85 9.42 -10.84 2.13
C VAL A 85 9.72 -9.59 2.95
N GLY A 86 8.70 -8.91 3.44
CA GLY A 86 8.86 -7.71 4.26
C GLY A 86 9.60 -7.97 5.57
N PHE A 87 9.33 -9.09 6.24
CA PHE A 87 10.01 -9.47 7.49
C PHE A 87 11.51 -9.74 7.27
N PHE A 88 11.85 -10.54 6.26
CA PHE A 88 13.25 -10.86 5.99
C PHE A 88 14.06 -9.70 5.41
N LEU A 89 13.40 -8.83 4.61
CA LEU A 89 14.06 -7.70 3.98
C LEU A 89 13.91 -6.38 4.75
N TYR A 90 13.29 -6.38 5.93
CA TYR A 90 12.98 -5.17 6.70
C TYR A 90 14.15 -4.19 6.82
N ARG A 91 15.33 -4.68 7.25
CA ARG A 91 16.53 -3.82 7.38
C ARG A 91 16.96 -3.25 6.04
N MET A 92 17.04 -4.08 5.01
CA MET A 92 17.44 -3.64 3.68
C MET A 92 16.47 -2.57 3.13
N ILE A 93 15.17 -2.75 3.34
CA ILE A 93 14.16 -1.79 2.93
C ILE A 93 14.37 -0.46 3.65
N LYS A 94 14.51 -0.49 4.99
CA LYS A 94 14.59 0.70 5.82
C LYS A 94 15.90 1.46 5.64
N ASP A 95 17.03 0.75 5.49
CA ASP A 95 18.37 1.34 5.48
C ASP A 95 18.82 1.77 4.06
N PHE A 96 18.44 1.02 3.01
CA PHE A 96 18.96 1.25 1.66
C PHE A 96 17.91 1.77 0.67
N PHE A 97 16.64 1.36 0.80
CA PHE A 97 15.61 1.71 -0.17
C PHE A 97 14.79 2.91 0.28
N PHE A 98 14.43 2.97 1.57
CA PHE A 98 13.58 4.02 2.10
C PHE A 98 14.34 5.35 2.15
N GLY A 99 13.83 6.37 1.45
CA GLY A 99 14.51 7.67 1.31
C GLY A 99 15.53 7.74 0.17
N ASN A 100 15.78 6.65 -0.56
CA ASN A 100 16.62 6.68 -1.74
C ASN A 100 15.79 7.15 -2.96
N LEU A 101 15.95 8.42 -3.33
CA LEU A 101 15.19 9.06 -4.42
C LEU A 101 15.37 8.36 -5.77
N VAL A 102 16.53 7.76 -6.04
CA VAL A 102 16.77 7.04 -7.29
C VAL A 102 15.94 5.75 -7.33
N VAL A 103 15.91 5.00 -6.22
CA VAL A 103 15.10 3.78 -6.11
C VAL A 103 13.61 4.12 -6.24
N VAL A 104 13.14 5.10 -5.46
CA VAL A 104 11.74 5.53 -5.46
C VAL A 104 11.33 6.07 -6.82
N GLY A 105 12.11 6.96 -7.42
CA GLY A 105 11.85 7.54 -8.73
C GLY A 105 11.82 6.49 -9.84
N SER A 106 12.78 5.56 -9.83
CA SER A 106 12.81 4.44 -10.79
C SER A 106 11.58 3.56 -10.64
N ALA A 107 11.18 3.22 -9.41
CA ALA A 107 10.00 2.41 -9.15
C ALA A 107 8.70 3.09 -9.62
N LEU A 108 8.57 4.41 -9.40
CA LEU A 108 7.43 5.20 -9.90
C LEU A 108 7.37 5.23 -11.44
N ILE A 109 8.51 5.44 -12.12
CA ILE A 109 8.59 5.43 -13.59
C ILE A 109 8.21 4.06 -14.13
N VAL A 110 8.77 2.99 -13.58
CA VAL A 110 8.44 1.61 -13.97
C VAL A 110 6.95 1.32 -13.74
N GLY A 111 6.42 1.73 -12.57
CA GLY A 111 4.98 1.60 -12.25
C GLY A 111 4.11 2.33 -13.27
N GLY A 112 4.43 3.57 -13.63
CA GLY A 112 3.71 4.34 -14.65
C GLY A 112 3.75 3.68 -16.03
N ILE A 113 4.92 3.17 -16.45
CA ILE A 113 5.06 2.41 -17.70
C ILE A 113 4.21 1.15 -17.67
N LEU A 114 4.21 0.40 -16.56
CA LEU A 114 3.41 -0.81 -16.38
C LEU A 114 1.91 -0.52 -16.52
N ILE A 115 1.41 0.56 -15.89
CA ILE A 115 0.01 0.98 -16.02
C ILE A 115 -0.30 1.26 -17.49
N PHE A 116 0.50 2.11 -18.15
CA PHE A 116 0.27 2.51 -19.54
C PHE A 116 0.27 1.32 -20.48
N VAL A 117 1.26 0.45 -20.36
CA VAL A 117 1.36 -0.77 -21.20
C VAL A 117 0.17 -1.68 -20.93
N PHE A 118 -0.17 -1.94 -19.66
CA PHE A 118 -1.29 -2.80 -19.30
C PHE A 118 -2.61 -2.28 -19.85
N GLU A 119 -2.94 -1.01 -19.63
CA GLU A 119 -4.20 -0.41 -20.11
C GLU A 119 -4.27 -0.43 -21.64
N LYS A 120 -3.18 -0.13 -22.34
CA LYS A 120 -3.12 -0.20 -23.81
C LYS A 120 -3.40 -1.60 -24.36
N TYR A 121 -2.88 -2.64 -23.71
CA TYR A 121 -3.12 -4.03 -24.13
C TYR A 121 -4.46 -4.56 -23.64
N HIS A 122 -4.90 -4.17 -22.45
CA HIS A 122 -6.14 -4.64 -21.87
C HIS A 122 -7.36 -4.05 -22.56
N SER A 123 -7.33 -2.75 -22.95
CA SER A 123 -8.42 -2.10 -23.68
C SER A 123 -8.59 -2.60 -25.11
N LYS A 124 -7.56 -3.21 -25.70
CA LYS A 124 -7.61 -3.77 -27.07
C LYS A 124 -8.07 -5.23 -27.12
N ARG A 125 -8.15 -5.93 -25.98
CA ARG A 125 -8.69 -7.28 -25.93
C ARG A 125 -10.22 -7.20 -26.00
N GLU A 126 -10.81 -7.90 -26.99
CA GLU A 126 -12.21 -8.29 -26.90
C GLU A 126 -12.35 -9.19 -25.67
N ILE A 127 -12.81 -8.63 -24.57
CA ILE A 127 -12.98 -9.36 -23.34
C ILE A 127 -14.30 -10.14 -23.50
N ASP A 128 -14.19 -11.44 -23.61
CA ASP A 128 -15.34 -12.34 -23.52
C ASP A 128 -15.94 -12.17 -22.11
N GLU A 129 -17.03 -11.42 -22.02
CA GLU A 129 -17.69 -11.10 -20.73
C GLU A 129 -18.07 -12.34 -19.94
N SER A 130 -18.30 -13.47 -20.62
CA SER A 130 -18.61 -14.75 -19.96
C SER A 130 -17.45 -15.33 -19.15
N LYS A 131 -16.21 -14.88 -19.40
CA LYS A 131 -14.99 -15.32 -18.71
C LYS A 131 -14.55 -14.37 -17.59
N ILE A 132 -15.21 -13.23 -17.44
CA ILE A 132 -14.88 -12.27 -16.37
C ILE A 132 -15.33 -12.85 -15.02
N LYS A 133 -14.40 -12.90 -14.08
CA LYS A 133 -14.68 -13.36 -12.71
C LYS A 133 -15.31 -12.24 -11.88
N ASP A 134 -16.63 -12.26 -11.74
CA ASP A 134 -17.37 -11.34 -10.85
C ASP A 134 -17.55 -11.96 -9.46
N ARG A 135 -16.45 -12.29 -8.81
CA ARG A 135 -16.36 -12.83 -7.44
C ARG A 135 -15.06 -12.42 -6.78
N VAL A 136 -14.95 -12.61 -5.48
CA VAL A 136 -13.66 -12.47 -4.78
C VAL A 136 -12.68 -13.59 -5.16
N PRO A 137 -11.37 -13.30 -5.14
CA PRO A 137 -10.33 -14.31 -5.35
C PRO A 137 -10.45 -15.45 -4.31
N ASN A 138 -10.24 -16.70 -4.74
CA ASN A 138 -10.05 -17.81 -3.81
C ASN A 138 -8.62 -17.78 -3.24
N ASN A 139 -8.32 -18.66 -2.28
CA ASN A 139 -7.04 -18.66 -1.59
C ASN A 139 -5.82 -18.85 -2.53
N LYS A 140 -5.93 -19.68 -3.57
CA LYS A 140 -4.85 -19.87 -4.56
C LYS A 140 -4.61 -18.60 -5.38
N GLU A 141 -5.69 -17.98 -5.87
CA GLU A 141 -5.64 -16.73 -6.63
C GLU A 141 -5.13 -15.58 -5.75
N ALA A 142 -5.60 -15.52 -4.50
CA ALA A 142 -5.14 -14.54 -3.51
C ALA A 142 -3.63 -14.68 -3.20
N PHE A 143 -3.13 -15.90 -3.11
CA PHE A 143 -1.70 -16.15 -2.93
C PHE A 143 -0.87 -15.65 -4.12
N ILE A 144 -1.33 -15.87 -5.36
CA ILE A 144 -0.68 -15.35 -6.57
C ILE A 144 -0.67 -13.81 -6.58
N ILE A 145 -1.80 -13.19 -6.22
CA ILE A 145 -1.88 -11.72 -6.07
C ILE A 145 -0.92 -11.24 -4.97
N GLY A 146 -0.82 -11.99 -3.87
CA GLY A 146 0.11 -11.71 -2.78
C GLY A 146 1.58 -11.80 -3.18
N LEU A 147 1.95 -12.72 -4.07
CA LEU A 147 3.31 -12.80 -4.65
C LEU A 147 3.63 -11.53 -5.46
N ALA A 148 2.68 -11.06 -6.28
CA ALA A 148 2.86 -9.79 -6.99
C ALA A 148 2.93 -8.61 -6.01
N GLN A 149 2.09 -8.60 -4.96
CA GLN A 149 2.13 -7.59 -3.90
C GLN A 149 3.48 -7.55 -3.17
N ALA A 150 4.16 -8.69 -3.03
CA ALA A 150 5.47 -8.73 -2.36
C ALA A 150 6.53 -7.85 -3.04
N LEU A 151 6.39 -7.52 -4.33
CA LEU A 151 7.25 -6.55 -5.02
C LEU A 151 7.08 -5.12 -4.47
N ALA A 152 5.93 -4.83 -3.85
CA ALA A 152 5.66 -3.52 -3.27
C ALA A 152 6.43 -3.23 -1.95
N VAL A 153 7.26 -4.13 -1.48
CA VAL A 153 8.24 -3.86 -0.42
C VAL A 153 9.29 -2.84 -0.87
N ILE A 154 9.50 -2.67 -2.18
CA ILE A 154 10.38 -1.63 -2.75
C ILE A 154 9.60 -0.31 -2.73
N PRO A 155 10.06 0.72 -1.97
CA PRO A 155 9.40 2.03 -1.93
C PRO A 155 9.28 2.65 -3.33
N GLY A 156 8.12 3.21 -3.62
CA GLY A 156 7.81 3.70 -4.98
C GLY A 156 7.04 2.68 -5.83
N THR A 157 7.13 1.39 -5.52
CA THR A 157 6.27 0.38 -6.12
C THR A 157 4.91 0.41 -5.44
N SER A 158 3.87 0.76 -6.19
CA SER A 158 2.52 0.83 -5.64
C SER A 158 1.98 -0.56 -5.29
N ARG A 159 1.61 -0.78 -4.02
CA ARG A 159 0.96 -2.00 -3.55
C ARG A 159 -0.38 -2.23 -4.27
N SER A 160 -1.21 -1.19 -4.36
CA SER A 160 -2.49 -1.24 -5.06
C SER A 160 -2.31 -1.54 -6.54
N LEU A 161 -1.26 -1.00 -7.20
CA LEU A 161 -0.92 -1.32 -8.58
C LEU A 161 -0.65 -2.82 -8.75
N MET A 162 0.23 -3.39 -7.95
CA MET A 162 0.62 -4.79 -8.06
C MET A 162 -0.56 -5.74 -7.85
N THR A 163 -1.40 -5.46 -6.85
CA THR A 163 -2.60 -6.28 -6.56
C THR A 163 -3.66 -6.17 -7.65
N VAL A 164 -3.92 -4.94 -8.14
CA VAL A 164 -4.94 -4.73 -9.18
C VAL A 164 -4.49 -5.30 -10.51
N LEU A 165 -3.25 -5.03 -10.98
CA LEU A 165 -2.76 -5.56 -12.25
C LEU A 165 -2.71 -7.09 -12.25
N SER A 166 -2.23 -7.72 -11.16
CA SER A 166 -2.20 -9.18 -11.07
C SER A 166 -3.61 -9.78 -11.07
N GLY A 167 -4.57 -9.16 -10.37
CA GLY A 167 -5.93 -9.62 -10.36
C GLY A 167 -6.64 -9.47 -11.72
N LEU A 168 -6.45 -8.33 -12.41
CA LEU A 168 -6.96 -8.13 -13.76
C LEU A 168 -6.34 -9.15 -14.75
N SER A 169 -5.05 -9.47 -14.60
CA SER A 169 -4.36 -10.49 -15.40
C SER A 169 -4.94 -11.90 -15.16
N LEU A 170 -5.48 -12.17 -13.96
CA LEU A 170 -6.17 -13.41 -13.63
C LEU A 170 -7.64 -13.42 -14.12
N GLY A 171 -8.12 -12.37 -14.77
CA GLY A 171 -9.46 -12.26 -15.34
C GLY A 171 -10.54 -11.80 -14.37
N PHE A 172 -10.17 -11.14 -13.27
CA PHE A 172 -11.16 -10.56 -12.34
C PHE A 172 -11.72 -9.25 -12.88
N LYS A 173 -13.00 -8.98 -12.54
CA LYS A 173 -13.64 -7.69 -12.76
C LYS A 173 -12.91 -6.59 -11.97
N ARG A 174 -12.69 -5.43 -12.58
CA ARG A 174 -11.92 -4.33 -11.96
C ARG A 174 -12.45 -3.94 -10.58
N GLU A 175 -13.75 -3.77 -10.45
CA GLU A 175 -14.36 -3.39 -9.16
C GLU A 175 -14.11 -4.45 -8.08
N ARG A 176 -14.19 -5.74 -8.42
CA ARG A 176 -13.95 -6.83 -7.48
C ARG A 176 -12.51 -6.91 -7.00
N ILE A 177 -11.55 -6.71 -7.92
CA ILE A 177 -10.15 -6.77 -7.55
C ILE A 177 -9.67 -5.51 -6.82
N VAL A 178 -10.23 -4.34 -7.13
CA VAL A 178 -9.97 -3.11 -6.37
C VAL A 178 -10.49 -3.27 -4.95
N PHE A 179 -11.71 -3.76 -4.77
CA PHE A 179 -12.26 -4.03 -3.43
C PHE A 179 -11.41 -5.06 -2.67
N PHE A 180 -10.98 -6.15 -3.32
CA PHE A 180 -10.07 -7.12 -2.70
C PHE A 180 -8.73 -6.48 -2.33
N SER A 181 -8.17 -5.62 -3.16
CA SER A 181 -6.94 -4.87 -2.88
C SER A 181 -7.07 -4.00 -1.62
N PHE A 182 -8.22 -3.35 -1.42
CA PHE A 182 -8.52 -2.58 -0.21
C PHE A 182 -8.56 -3.47 1.03
N VAL A 183 -9.24 -4.62 0.96
CA VAL A 183 -9.31 -5.55 2.10
C VAL A 183 -7.95 -6.16 2.40
N LEU A 184 -7.16 -6.50 1.37
CA LEU A 184 -5.80 -7.03 1.52
C LEU A 184 -4.84 -6.01 2.15
N SER A 185 -5.08 -4.70 1.98
CA SER A 185 -4.27 -3.66 2.63
C SER A 185 -4.37 -3.70 4.15
N ILE A 186 -5.50 -4.12 4.69
CA ILE A 186 -5.74 -4.13 6.14
C ILE A 186 -4.69 -4.97 6.88
N PRO A 187 -4.51 -6.27 6.60
CA PRO A 187 -3.46 -7.04 7.24
C PRO A 187 -2.04 -6.59 6.81
N THR A 188 -1.86 -6.15 5.56
CA THR A 188 -0.53 -5.84 5.02
C THR A 188 0.05 -4.57 5.66
N ILE A 189 -0.68 -3.46 5.57
CA ILE A 189 -0.25 -2.17 6.13
C ILE A 189 -0.36 -2.18 7.66
N GLY A 190 -1.42 -2.78 8.21
CA GLY A 190 -1.58 -2.92 9.64
C GLY A 190 -0.39 -3.63 10.29
N ALA A 191 0.04 -4.77 9.74
CA ALA A 191 1.20 -5.50 10.24
C ALA A 191 2.50 -4.70 10.07
N ALA A 192 2.71 -4.03 8.93
CA ALA A 192 3.89 -3.21 8.68
C ALA A 192 3.98 -2.04 9.66
N SER A 193 2.88 -1.31 9.87
CA SER A 193 2.82 -0.16 10.78
C SER A 193 3.04 -0.57 12.25
N LEU A 194 2.41 -1.65 12.69
CA LEU A 194 2.59 -2.16 14.05
C LEU A 194 4.01 -2.69 14.29
N TYR A 195 4.59 -3.36 13.30
CA TYR A 195 5.96 -3.85 13.39
C TYR A 195 6.98 -2.71 13.44
N ASP A 196 6.81 -1.69 12.58
CA ASP A 196 7.70 -0.53 12.57
C ASP A 196 7.56 0.32 13.85
N LEU A 197 6.34 0.50 14.35
CA LEU A 197 6.07 1.15 15.64
C LEU A 197 6.79 0.41 16.79
N TYR A 198 6.69 -0.91 16.84
CA TYR A 198 7.38 -1.73 17.84
C TYR A 198 8.91 -1.56 17.76
N LYS A 199 9.48 -1.59 16.55
CA LYS A 199 10.93 -1.46 16.34
C LYS A 199 11.46 -0.06 16.64
N THR A 200 10.68 0.98 16.42
CA THR A 200 11.09 2.39 16.57
C THR A 200 10.65 2.98 17.93
N SER A 201 9.88 2.24 18.73
CA SER A 201 9.30 2.72 20.00
C SER A 201 10.30 3.37 20.97
N ALA A 202 11.53 2.89 20.99
CA ALA A 202 12.58 3.40 21.91
C ALA A 202 13.06 4.83 21.60
N VAL A 203 12.82 5.35 20.39
CA VAL A 203 13.25 6.69 19.95
C VAL A 203 12.11 7.68 19.79
N ILE A 204 10.86 7.26 20.06
CA ILE A 204 9.67 8.11 19.99
C ILE A 204 9.62 9.08 21.16
N THR A 205 9.49 10.37 20.89
CA THR A 205 9.28 11.43 21.89
C THR A 205 7.79 11.79 22.02
N ALA A 206 7.43 12.49 23.10
CA ALA A 206 6.07 13.01 23.25
C ALA A 206 5.64 13.97 22.11
N GLY A 207 6.60 14.72 21.56
CA GLY A 207 6.35 15.57 20.38
C GLY A 207 6.03 14.77 19.12
N ASP A 208 6.65 13.61 18.94
CA ASP A 208 6.40 12.74 17.79
C ASP A 208 5.00 12.13 17.84
N ILE A 209 4.51 11.79 19.04
CA ILE A 209 3.14 11.27 19.23
C ILE A 209 2.10 12.26 18.73
N LEU A 210 2.30 13.57 18.97
CA LEU A 210 1.41 14.60 18.45
C LEU A 210 1.34 14.59 16.92
N PHE A 211 2.50 14.54 16.24
CA PHE A 211 2.55 14.52 14.78
C PHE A 211 1.97 13.23 14.20
N LEU A 212 2.28 12.07 14.81
CA LEU A 212 1.69 10.78 14.44
C LEU A 212 0.17 10.83 14.53
N THR A 213 -0.37 11.36 15.63
CA THR A 213 -1.83 11.47 15.82
C THR A 213 -2.47 12.41 14.80
N ILE A 214 -1.88 13.57 14.56
CA ILE A 214 -2.40 14.54 13.58
C ILE A 214 -2.39 13.94 12.17
N GLY A 215 -1.26 13.40 11.72
CA GLY A 215 -1.15 12.81 10.40
C GLY A 215 -2.06 11.59 10.18
N PHE A 216 -2.28 10.80 11.23
CA PHE A 216 -3.19 9.65 11.22
C PHE A 216 -4.67 10.06 11.07
N LEU A 217 -5.06 11.21 11.64
CA LEU A 217 -6.44 11.69 11.60
C LEU A 217 -6.74 12.60 10.38
N SER A 218 -5.71 13.02 9.64
CA SER A 218 -5.86 13.90 8.46
C SER A 218 -6.22 13.14 7.22
#